data_99d2e018e4d6d5213df8e16a9fc08682
#
_entry.id   99d2e018e4d6d5213df8e16a9fc08682
#
_cell.length_a   1.000
_cell.length_b   1.000
_cell.length_c   1.000
_cell.angle_alpha   90.00
_cell.angle_beta   90.00
_cell.angle_gamma   90.00
#
_symmetry.space_group_name_H-M   'P 1'
#
loop_
_entity.id
_entity.type
_entity.pdbx_description
1 polymer ?
#
loop_
_entity_poly.entity_id
_entity_poly.type
_entity_poly.pdbx_seq_one_letter_code
_entity_poly.pdbx_strand_id
1 'polypeptide(L)'
;MTKENHYSKNNSRLKQFFCIISSFLLAVSLTVLALFICVKAGFANISQITRAFGDSNYYNSVYNTMMDECENEAIISGLSKDIFTGVFSLDELTSYCNTYASSMMNNQSYTLDTSAMEQKLSENIQAYVSE
;
A
#
# COMPACT_ATOMS: atom_id res chain seq x y z
N MET A 1 55.82 44.64 16.80
CA MET A 1 54.78 44.78 15.75
C MET A 1 54.54 43.46 15.04
N THR A 2 54.01 42.40 15.74
CA THR A 2 53.80 41.07 15.09
C THR A 2 52.69 40.25 15.75
N LYS A 3 51.66 40.86 16.34
CA LYS A 3 50.53 40.14 16.95
C LYS A 3 49.19 40.30 16.23
N GLU A 4 49.03 41.18 15.28
CA GLU A 4 47.74 41.43 14.60
C GLU A 4 47.43 40.47 13.44
N ASN A 5 48.40 39.84 12.82
CA ASN A 5 48.20 39.00 11.64
C ASN A 5 47.70 37.58 11.93
N HIS A 6 47.73 37.12 13.20
CA HIS A 6 47.29 35.75 13.56
C HIS A 6 45.79 35.66 13.79
N TYR A 7 45.14 36.72 14.24
CA TYR A 7 43.70 36.77 14.49
C TYR A 7 42.86 36.84 13.22
N SER A 8 43.33 37.54 12.19
CA SER A 8 42.64 37.69 10.91
C SER A 8 42.57 36.38 10.10
N LYS A 9 43.61 35.55 10.17
CA LYS A 9 43.71 34.30 9.42
C LYS A 9 42.83 33.18 9.99
N ASN A 10 42.60 33.21 11.29
CA ASN A 10 41.74 32.21 11.97
C ASN A 10 40.24 32.48 11.69
N ASN A 11 39.81 33.73 11.65
CA ASN A 11 38.43 34.10 11.33
C ASN A 11 38.06 33.78 9.87
N SER A 12 38.99 33.80 8.94
CA SER A 12 38.74 33.44 7.54
C SER A 12 38.51 31.94 7.38
N ARG A 13 39.27 31.09 8.07
CA ARG A 13 39.09 29.63 8.06
C ARG A 13 37.79 29.20 8.73
N LEU A 14 37.42 29.85 9.82
CA LEU A 14 36.15 29.59 10.50
C LEU A 14 34.95 29.94 9.59
N LYS A 15 34.98 31.05 8.90
CA LYS A 15 33.96 31.45 7.93
C LYS A 15 33.84 30.45 6.78
N GLN A 16 34.96 30.00 6.22
CA GLN A 16 34.97 28.96 5.18
C GLN A 16 34.36 27.64 5.67
N PHE A 17 34.70 27.23 6.88
CA PHE A 17 34.14 26.00 7.48
C PHE A 17 32.63 26.08 7.67
N PHE A 18 32.12 27.22 8.19
CA PHE A 18 30.67 27.43 8.29
C PHE A 18 29.97 27.49 6.92
N CYS A 19 30.59 28.07 5.89
CA CYS A 19 30.04 28.06 4.54
C CYS A 19 29.92 26.64 3.98
N ILE A 20 30.92 25.79 4.18
CA ILE A 20 30.92 24.41 3.70
C ILE A 20 29.83 23.60 4.41
N ILE A 21 29.73 23.71 5.75
CA ILE A 21 28.67 23.02 6.52
C ILE A 21 27.28 23.51 6.11
N SER A 22 27.09 24.81 5.97
CA SER A 22 25.79 25.37 5.57
C SER A 22 25.41 24.93 4.15
N SER A 23 26.34 24.86 3.22
CA SER A 23 26.11 24.37 1.86
C SER A 23 25.74 22.88 1.85
N PHE A 24 26.41 22.06 2.68
CA PHE A 24 26.11 20.66 2.82
C PHE A 24 24.70 20.43 3.41
N LEU A 25 24.34 21.13 4.50
CA LEU A 25 23.02 21.08 5.10
C LEU A 25 21.92 21.49 4.12
N LEU A 26 22.16 22.52 3.31
CA LEU A 26 21.22 22.99 2.30
C LEU A 26 21.03 21.93 1.20
N ALA A 27 22.10 21.29 0.74
CA ALA A 27 22.03 20.22 -0.26
C ALA A 27 21.23 19.02 0.28
N VAL A 28 21.49 18.57 1.52
CA VAL A 28 20.75 17.49 2.16
C VAL A 28 19.27 17.85 2.31
N SER A 29 18.96 19.07 2.76
CA SER A 29 17.58 19.53 2.92
C SER A 29 16.81 19.54 1.60
N LEU A 30 17.43 20.00 0.51
CA LEU A 30 16.82 19.98 -0.82
C LEU A 30 16.59 18.56 -1.34
N THR A 31 17.52 17.64 -1.08
CA THR A 31 17.37 16.23 -1.46
C THR A 31 16.19 15.58 -0.72
N VAL A 32 16.09 15.80 0.58
CA VAL A 32 14.97 15.30 1.40
C VAL A 32 13.64 15.88 0.91
N LEU A 33 13.60 17.18 0.63
CA LEU A 33 12.38 17.84 0.11
C LEU A 33 11.97 17.26 -1.26
N ALA A 34 12.92 17.04 -2.16
CA ALA A 34 12.65 16.40 -3.46
C ALA A 34 12.10 14.99 -3.31
N LEU A 35 12.65 14.17 -2.38
CA LEU A 35 12.12 12.85 -2.06
C LEU A 35 10.69 12.92 -1.53
N PHE A 36 10.38 13.85 -0.62
CA PHE A 36 9.02 14.05 -0.13
C PHE A 36 8.03 14.42 -1.23
N ILE A 37 8.43 15.27 -2.18
CA ILE A 37 7.61 15.64 -3.34
C ILE A 37 7.37 14.41 -4.23
N CYS A 38 8.41 13.62 -4.51
CA CYS A 38 8.29 12.39 -5.31
C CYS A 38 7.37 11.37 -4.65
N VAL A 39 7.51 11.18 -3.33
CA VAL A 39 6.64 10.28 -2.56
C VAL A 39 5.18 10.78 -2.60
N LYS A 40 4.92 12.07 -2.33
CA LYS A 40 3.58 12.64 -2.42
C LYS A 40 2.98 12.54 -3.83
N ALA A 41 3.76 12.82 -4.87
CA ALA A 41 3.29 12.74 -6.25
C ALA A 41 3.02 11.29 -6.69
N GLY A 42 3.85 10.34 -6.23
CA GLY A 42 3.69 8.92 -6.56
C GLY A 42 2.53 8.24 -5.82
N PHE A 43 2.36 8.54 -4.52
CA PHE A 43 1.30 7.94 -3.71
C PHE A 43 -0.03 8.71 -3.72
N ALA A 44 -0.05 9.96 -4.20
CA ALA A 44 -1.28 10.74 -4.29
C ALA A 44 -2.20 10.32 -5.46
N ASN A 45 -1.72 9.46 -6.36
CA ASN A 45 -2.51 9.03 -7.51
C ASN A 45 -2.91 7.56 -7.37
N ILE A 46 -4.05 7.33 -6.69
CA ILE A 46 -4.61 5.99 -6.48
C ILE A 46 -4.77 5.21 -7.78
N SER A 47 -5.08 5.91 -8.89
CA SER A 47 -5.25 5.29 -10.20
C SER A 47 -3.96 4.65 -10.74
N GLN A 48 -2.79 5.16 -10.35
CA GLN A 48 -1.51 4.54 -10.72
C GLN A 48 -1.23 3.30 -9.88
N ILE A 49 -1.57 3.33 -8.59
CA ILE A 49 -1.40 2.20 -7.67
C ILE A 49 -2.33 1.05 -8.09
N THR A 50 -3.61 1.33 -8.29
CA THR A 50 -4.59 0.32 -8.71
C THR A 50 -4.29 -0.25 -10.10
N ARG A 51 -3.77 0.60 -11.01
CA ARG A 51 -3.31 0.14 -12.33
C ARG A 51 -2.09 -0.78 -12.22
N ALA A 52 -1.10 -0.46 -11.38
CA ALA A 52 0.08 -1.30 -11.17
C ALA A 52 -0.30 -2.67 -10.60
N PHE A 53 -1.27 -2.73 -9.69
CA PHE A 53 -1.79 -4.01 -9.18
C PHE A 53 -2.59 -4.78 -10.23
N GLY A 54 -3.39 -4.10 -11.06
CA GLY A 54 -4.12 -4.72 -12.17
C GLY A 54 -3.16 -5.29 -13.23
N ASP A 55 -2.20 -4.48 -13.67
CA ASP A 55 -1.22 -4.87 -14.70
C ASP A 55 -0.28 -6.00 -14.25
N SER A 56 -0.02 -6.13 -12.93
CA SER A 56 0.83 -7.18 -12.36
C SER A 56 0.14 -8.53 -12.17
N ASN A 57 -1.10 -8.67 -12.56
CA ASN A 57 -1.93 -9.86 -12.29
C ASN A 57 -2.10 -10.17 -10.78
N TYR A 58 -1.85 -9.18 -9.93
CA TYR A 58 -1.85 -9.32 -8.47
C TYR A 58 -3.20 -9.79 -7.93
N TYR A 59 -4.30 -9.15 -8.37
CA TYR A 59 -5.64 -9.51 -7.92
C TYR A 59 -6.03 -10.94 -8.28
N ASN A 60 -5.60 -11.42 -9.44
CA ASN A 60 -5.81 -12.81 -9.87
C ASN A 60 -5.06 -13.79 -8.97
N SER A 61 -3.83 -13.47 -8.61
CA SER A 61 -3.03 -14.31 -7.71
C SER A 61 -3.64 -14.37 -6.30
N VAL A 62 -4.08 -13.22 -5.77
CA VAL A 62 -4.74 -13.13 -4.46
C VAL A 62 -6.06 -13.91 -4.48
N TYR A 63 -6.87 -13.73 -5.51
CA TYR A 63 -8.14 -14.43 -5.66
C TYR A 63 -7.95 -15.95 -5.68
N ASN A 64 -7.02 -16.46 -6.50
CA ASN A 64 -6.75 -17.89 -6.58
C ASN A 64 -6.26 -18.45 -5.26
N THR A 65 -5.31 -17.77 -4.59
CA THR A 65 -4.82 -18.21 -3.27
C THR A 65 -5.93 -18.27 -2.26
N MET A 66 -6.81 -17.28 -2.23
CA MET A 66 -7.94 -17.22 -1.31
C MET A 66 -8.96 -18.31 -1.60
N MET A 67 -9.26 -18.60 -2.88
CA MET A 67 -10.15 -19.68 -3.26
C MET A 67 -9.56 -21.04 -2.89
N ASP A 68 -8.26 -21.26 -3.12
CA ASP A 68 -7.57 -22.50 -2.72
C ASP A 68 -7.66 -22.72 -1.20
N GLU A 69 -7.49 -21.69 -0.39
CA GLU A 69 -7.63 -21.77 1.07
C GLU A 69 -9.07 -22.08 1.49
N CYS A 70 -10.06 -21.40 0.89
CA CYS A 70 -11.47 -21.67 1.15
C CYS A 70 -11.86 -23.11 0.78
N GLU A 71 -11.42 -23.61 -0.37
CA GLU A 71 -11.66 -25.01 -0.80
C GLU A 71 -11.01 -26.00 0.18
N ASN A 72 -9.79 -25.73 0.65
CA ASN A 72 -9.11 -26.57 1.64
C ASN A 72 -9.88 -26.61 2.98
N GLU A 73 -10.34 -25.47 3.46
CA GLU A 73 -11.15 -25.38 4.69
C GLU A 73 -12.49 -26.14 4.55
N ALA A 74 -13.14 -26.08 3.39
CA ALA A 74 -14.35 -26.88 3.13
C ALA A 74 -14.07 -28.37 3.24
N ILE A 75 -13.02 -28.86 2.60
CA ILE A 75 -12.62 -30.28 2.64
C ILE A 75 -12.31 -30.72 4.07
N ILE A 76 -11.57 -29.94 4.85
CA ILE A 76 -11.25 -30.21 6.25
C ILE A 76 -12.53 -30.29 7.10
N SER A 77 -13.52 -29.46 6.78
CA SER A 77 -14.82 -29.42 7.44
C SER A 77 -15.78 -30.52 6.96
N GLY A 78 -15.38 -31.38 6.01
CA GLY A 78 -16.21 -32.45 5.45
C GLY A 78 -17.26 -31.95 4.46
N LEU A 79 -17.10 -30.75 3.92
CA LEU A 79 -17.99 -30.17 2.93
C LEU A 79 -17.38 -30.29 1.53
N SER A 80 -18.21 -30.16 0.48
CA SER A 80 -17.69 -30.06 -0.89
C SER A 80 -16.99 -28.70 -1.09
N LYS A 81 -15.90 -28.72 -1.85
CA LYS A 81 -15.24 -27.45 -2.27
C LYS A 81 -16.16 -26.55 -3.09
N ASP A 82 -17.16 -27.15 -3.74
CA ASP A 82 -18.11 -26.43 -4.62
C ASP A 82 -19.02 -25.46 -3.87
N ILE A 83 -19.09 -25.53 -2.51
CA ILE A 83 -19.86 -24.58 -1.71
C ILE A 83 -19.41 -23.13 -1.87
N PHE A 84 -18.15 -22.90 -2.26
CA PHE A 84 -17.63 -21.56 -2.52
C PHE A 84 -17.87 -21.08 -3.95
N THR A 85 -18.43 -21.94 -4.83
CA THR A 85 -18.68 -21.56 -6.22
C THR A 85 -19.66 -20.38 -6.30
N GLY A 86 -19.25 -19.30 -6.94
CA GLY A 86 -20.06 -18.10 -7.14
C GLY A 86 -20.34 -17.27 -5.88
N VAL A 87 -19.72 -17.61 -4.72
CA VAL A 87 -19.87 -16.82 -3.49
C VAL A 87 -19.32 -15.42 -3.68
N PHE A 88 -18.18 -15.29 -4.36
CA PHE A 88 -17.66 -14.01 -4.82
C PHE A 88 -16.78 -14.18 -6.06
N SER A 89 -16.55 -13.07 -6.76
CA SER A 89 -15.83 -13.03 -8.03
C SER A 89 -14.55 -12.21 -7.94
N LEU A 90 -13.66 -12.40 -8.93
CA LEU A 90 -12.46 -11.58 -9.08
C LEU A 90 -12.79 -10.08 -9.23
N ASP A 91 -13.87 -9.76 -9.93
CA ASP A 91 -14.29 -8.37 -10.12
C ASP A 91 -14.75 -7.73 -8.81
N GLU A 92 -15.49 -8.47 -7.97
CA GLU A 92 -15.88 -8.04 -6.63
C GLU A 92 -14.64 -7.83 -5.74
N LEU A 93 -13.68 -8.78 -5.72
CA LEU A 93 -12.42 -8.61 -4.99
C LEU A 93 -11.67 -7.36 -5.42
N THR A 94 -11.53 -7.15 -6.73
CA THR A 94 -10.85 -5.99 -7.29
C THR A 94 -11.54 -4.69 -6.88
N SER A 95 -12.86 -4.67 -6.93
CA SER A 95 -13.69 -3.52 -6.51
C SER A 95 -13.50 -3.21 -5.02
N TYR A 96 -13.52 -4.23 -4.16
CA TYR A 96 -13.30 -4.07 -2.71
C TYR A 96 -11.91 -3.54 -2.40
N CYS A 97 -10.86 -4.10 -3.01
CA CYS A 97 -9.50 -3.63 -2.82
C CYS A 97 -9.32 -2.17 -3.26
N ASN A 98 -9.89 -1.79 -4.40
CA ASN A 98 -9.81 -0.42 -4.90
C ASN A 98 -10.57 0.57 -4.01
N THR A 99 -11.75 0.18 -3.52
CA THR A 99 -12.55 1.01 -2.61
C THR A 99 -11.86 1.16 -1.26
N TYR A 100 -11.30 0.09 -0.73
CA TYR A 100 -10.51 0.11 0.51
C TYR A 100 -9.30 1.04 0.39
N ALA A 101 -8.50 0.88 -0.66
CA ALA A 101 -7.35 1.74 -0.92
C ALA A 101 -7.74 3.21 -1.06
N SER A 102 -8.85 3.51 -1.75
CA SER A 102 -9.37 4.87 -1.88
C SER A 102 -9.80 5.46 -0.54
N SER A 103 -10.48 4.67 0.29
CA SER A 103 -10.93 5.09 1.62
C SER A 103 -9.75 5.39 2.54
N MET A 104 -8.72 4.55 2.53
CA MET A 104 -7.49 4.78 3.30
C MET A 104 -6.79 6.09 2.90
N MET A 105 -6.69 6.35 1.59
CA MET A 105 -6.04 7.58 1.11
C MET A 105 -6.84 8.85 1.43
N ASN A 106 -8.16 8.73 1.51
CA ASN A 106 -9.06 9.83 1.85
C ASN A 106 -9.31 9.95 3.37
N ASN A 107 -8.62 9.15 4.18
CA ASN A 107 -8.80 9.07 5.64
C ASN A 107 -10.26 8.80 6.04
N GLN A 108 -10.93 7.94 5.26
CA GLN A 108 -12.30 7.50 5.49
C GLN A 108 -12.30 6.09 6.06
N SER A 109 -13.23 5.79 6.96
CA SER A 109 -13.44 4.42 7.41
C SER A 109 -14.13 3.63 6.31
N TYR A 110 -13.67 2.38 6.10
CA TYR A 110 -14.26 1.43 5.18
C TYR A 110 -14.72 0.21 5.95
N THR A 111 -15.95 -0.21 5.72
CA THR A 111 -16.49 -1.46 6.25
C THR A 111 -16.90 -2.32 5.06
N LEU A 112 -16.37 -3.53 4.99
CA LEU A 112 -16.75 -4.50 3.99
C LEU A 112 -18.13 -5.04 4.30
N ASP A 113 -19.07 -4.94 3.37
CA ASP A 113 -20.37 -5.60 3.47
C ASP A 113 -20.26 -7.02 2.92
N THR A 114 -20.31 -8.01 3.80
CA THR A 114 -20.22 -9.44 3.48
C THR A 114 -21.57 -10.10 3.36
N SER A 115 -22.68 -9.39 3.56
CA SER A 115 -24.03 -9.97 3.65
C SER A 115 -24.41 -10.79 2.42
N ALA A 116 -24.06 -10.31 1.22
CA ALA A 116 -24.36 -11.04 -0.02
C ALA A 116 -23.52 -12.33 -0.16
N MET A 117 -22.27 -12.32 0.28
CA MET A 117 -21.40 -13.50 0.29
C MET A 117 -21.90 -14.54 1.30
N GLU A 118 -22.27 -14.10 2.51
CA GLU A 118 -22.81 -14.96 3.58
C GLU A 118 -24.11 -15.62 3.15
N GLN A 119 -24.98 -14.88 2.46
CA GLN A 119 -26.23 -15.42 1.93
C GLN A 119 -25.95 -16.50 0.87
N LYS A 120 -25.13 -16.23 -0.13
CA LYS A 120 -24.77 -17.19 -1.18
C LYS A 120 -24.11 -18.44 -0.61
N LEU A 121 -23.19 -18.27 0.34
CA LEU A 121 -22.53 -19.39 1.01
C LEU A 121 -23.55 -20.24 1.78
N SER A 122 -24.47 -19.61 2.50
CA SER A 122 -25.55 -20.30 3.22
C SER A 122 -26.45 -21.09 2.28
N GLU A 123 -26.84 -20.51 1.14
CA GLU A 123 -27.64 -21.17 0.10
C GLU A 123 -26.91 -22.40 -0.46
N ASN A 124 -25.60 -22.27 -0.77
CA ASN A 124 -24.81 -23.39 -1.28
C ASN A 124 -24.65 -24.50 -0.26
N ILE A 125 -24.43 -24.18 1.02
CA ILE A 125 -24.36 -25.19 2.09
C ILE A 125 -25.72 -25.90 2.27
N GLN A 126 -26.82 -25.16 2.24
CA GLN A 126 -28.17 -25.78 2.36
C GLN A 126 -28.45 -26.72 1.18
N ALA A 127 -28.07 -26.33 -0.03
CA ALA A 127 -28.23 -27.21 -1.19
C ALA A 127 -27.41 -28.50 -1.03
N TYR A 128 -26.18 -28.40 -0.58
CA TYR A 128 -25.29 -29.54 -0.34
C TYR A 128 -25.81 -30.50 0.73
N VAL A 129 -26.40 -29.99 1.83
CA VAL A 129 -26.91 -30.81 2.93
C VAL A 129 -28.27 -31.46 2.61
N SER A 130 -28.98 -30.92 1.60
CA SER A 130 -30.30 -31.44 1.17
C SER A 130 -30.23 -32.51 0.09
N GLU A 131 -29.04 -32.76 -0.47
CA GLU A 131 -28.74 -33.90 -1.37
C GLU A 131 -28.42 -35.19 -0.58
#